data_16cb1dbbc6815335dfa09a7b1b1bd995
#
_entry.id   16cb1dbbc6815335dfa09a7b1b1bd995
#
_cell.length_a   1.000
_cell.length_b   1.000
_cell.length_c   1.000
_cell.angle_alpha   90.00
_cell.angle_beta   90.00
_cell.angle_gamma   90.00
#
_symmetry.space_group_name_H-M   'P 1'
#
loop_
_entity.id
_entity.type
_entity.pdbx_description
1 polymer ?
#
loop_
_entity_poly.entity_id
_entity_poly.type
_entity_poly.pdbx_seq_one_letter_code
_entity_poly.pdbx_strand_id
1 'polypeptide(L)'
;MISRVGDFEVPTTINDGRRPTCYICCPSTAYLEYGQFELSQVTRNPLLRALGSGALRAASPVVRAMQLGRQIQLNNWLVSTNILPPVGPEAWLDAFDAASDSNPSFVPVLRSVNDAAHGPLIEAFDREGLTLLPVRKIFFRTYPEDWHRTRDDQQDVRLRSKGRFFERAGTTFGESDFDQAARLYRMLYIEKYSRLNPQYTGRFFEEFQNRCGFELTGLFDPECGGRMVGVLGQFDQHGTIVSPVVGYDTDLPQKLGLYRWLVSLSDATARSRQRFANWSAGAEQFKRNRGAQPAIEYLVADLRRARSSQRRAGSILSRVLQLAARAAMRL
;
A
#
# COMPACT_ATOMS: atom_id res chain seq x y z
N MET A 1 13.72 12.77 -5.43
CA MET A 1 15.04 12.91 -4.80
C MET A 1 15.39 11.64 -4.05
N ILE A 2 16.64 11.49 -3.60
CA ILE A 2 17.10 10.37 -2.77
C ILE A 2 17.44 10.94 -1.39
N SER A 3 17.04 10.24 -0.34
CA SER A 3 17.45 10.53 1.05
C SER A 3 18.23 9.36 1.61
N ARG A 4 19.07 9.60 2.61
CA ARG A 4 19.83 8.55 3.30
C ARG A 4 19.14 8.19 4.62
N VAL A 5 19.04 6.88 4.90
CA VAL A 5 18.51 6.35 6.15
C VAL A 5 19.47 5.26 6.63
N GLY A 6 20.35 5.57 7.56
CA GLY A 6 21.50 4.75 7.87
C GLY A 6 22.37 4.55 6.63
N ASP A 7 22.64 3.31 6.28
CA ASP A 7 23.43 2.94 5.09
C ASP A 7 22.58 2.80 3.82
N PHE A 8 21.26 3.01 3.89
CA PHE A 8 20.36 2.85 2.77
C PHE A 8 20.03 4.17 2.09
N GLU A 9 19.96 4.14 0.77
CA GLU A 9 19.39 5.20 -0.05
C GLU A 9 17.91 4.89 -0.34
N VAL A 10 17.03 5.82 -0.01
CA VAL A 10 15.58 5.66 -0.19
C VAL A 10 15.00 6.75 -1.08
N PRO A 11 14.04 6.42 -1.97
CA PRO A 11 13.36 7.43 -2.76
C PRO A 11 12.52 8.33 -1.87
N THR A 12 12.58 9.63 -2.15
CA THR A 12 11.88 10.66 -1.37
C THR A 12 11.14 11.58 -2.31
N THR A 13 9.87 11.85 -2.00
CA THR A 13 9.02 12.74 -2.78
C THR A 13 8.64 13.97 -1.99
N ILE A 14 8.51 15.11 -2.69
CA ILE A 14 8.03 16.38 -2.13
C ILE A 14 6.69 16.70 -2.78
N ASN A 15 5.71 17.07 -1.96
CA ASN A 15 4.42 17.57 -2.39
C ASN A 15 4.17 18.93 -1.75
N ASP A 16 3.84 19.94 -2.56
CA ASP A 16 3.56 21.31 -2.08
C ASP A 16 2.09 21.54 -1.69
N GLY A 17 1.23 20.54 -1.89
CA GLY A 17 -0.19 20.60 -1.55
C GLY A 17 -1.04 21.51 -2.43
N ARG A 18 -0.48 22.07 -3.51
CA ARG A 18 -1.21 23.02 -4.38
C ARG A 18 -2.27 22.35 -5.25
N ARG A 19 -2.12 21.08 -5.52
CA ARG A 19 -3.08 20.29 -6.35
C ARG A 19 -3.39 18.98 -5.66
N PRO A 20 -4.64 18.50 -5.76
CA PRO A 20 -4.97 17.15 -5.37
C PRO A 20 -4.09 16.17 -6.17
N THR A 21 -3.41 15.28 -5.48
CA THR A 21 -2.60 14.21 -6.07
C THR A 21 -3.13 12.87 -5.60
N CYS A 22 -2.59 11.77 -6.14
CA CYS A 22 -2.98 10.45 -5.68
C CYS A 22 -2.69 10.25 -4.18
N TYR A 23 -3.45 9.38 -3.54
CA TYR A 23 -3.41 9.19 -2.08
C TYR A 23 -2.04 8.76 -1.55
N ILE A 24 -1.22 8.10 -2.37
CA ILE A 24 0.14 7.69 -1.98
C ILE A 24 1.13 8.86 -1.93
N CYS A 25 0.83 9.96 -2.62
CA CYS A 25 1.68 11.15 -2.66
C CYS A 25 1.14 12.29 -1.78
N CYS A 26 -0.10 12.20 -1.30
CA CYS A 26 -0.73 13.25 -0.51
C CYS A 26 -1.59 12.65 0.62
N PRO A 27 -1.09 12.64 1.88
CA PRO A 27 -1.85 12.09 3.01
C PRO A 27 -3.18 12.80 3.25
N SER A 28 -3.32 14.10 2.99
CA SER A 28 -4.63 14.76 3.10
C SER A 28 -5.64 14.19 2.11
N THR A 29 -5.24 13.88 0.88
CA THR A 29 -6.09 13.16 -0.09
C THR A 29 -6.46 11.78 0.43
N ALA A 30 -5.52 11.05 1.05
CA ALA A 30 -5.78 9.74 1.62
C ALA A 30 -6.86 9.78 2.71
N TYR A 31 -6.79 10.74 3.63
CA TYR A 31 -7.74 10.84 4.75
C TYR A 31 -9.09 11.45 4.38
N LEU A 32 -9.15 12.36 3.42
CA LEU A 32 -10.39 13.09 3.09
C LEU A 32 -11.10 12.49 1.88
N GLU A 33 -10.51 12.63 0.70
CA GLU A 33 -11.17 12.28 -0.55
C GLU A 33 -11.23 10.77 -0.76
N TYR A 34 -10.10 10.07 -0.53
CA TYR A 34 -10.04 8.62 -0.67
C TYR A 34 -10.78 7.90 0.45
N GLY A 35 -10.77 8.44 1.68
CA GLY A 35 -11.56 7.94 2.78
C GLY A 35 -13.07 7.96 2.51
N GLN A 36 -13.59 8.99 1.85
CA GLN A 36 -15.00 9.05 1.40
C GLN A 36 -15.31 7.97 0.37
N PHE A 37 -14.39 7.75 -0.58
CA PHE A 37 -14.55 6.69 -1.56
C PHE A 37 -14.58 5.31 -0.88
N GLU A 38 -13.63 4.99 0.00
CA GLU A 38 -13.60 3.71 0.71
C GLU A 38 -14.87 3.48 1.54
N LEU A 39 -15.37 4.50 2.23
CA LEU A 39 -16.62 4.42 2.97
C LEU A 39 -17.79 3.99 2.07
N SER A 40 -17.80 4.45 0.81
CA SER A 40 -18.83 4.06 -0.17
C SER A 40 -18.74 2.57 -0.57
N GLN A 41 -17.57 1.97 -0.45
CA GLN A 41 -17.34 0.55 -0.76
C GLN A 41 -17.64 -0.38 0.43
N VAL A 42 -17.38 0.10 1.65
CA VAL A 42 -17.53 -0.70 2.89
C VAL A 42 -18.99 -0.92 3.26
N THR A 43 -19.86 0.07 3.04
CA THR A 43 -21.27 -0.07 3.43
C THR A 43 -22.25 0.41 2.35
N ARG A 44 -23.29 -0.41 2.14
CA ARG A 44 -24.45 -0.02 1.29
C ARG A 44 -25.54 0.69 2.08
N ASN A 45 -25.46 0.69 3.42
CA ASN A 45 -26.45 1.34 4.27
C ASN A 45 -26.31 2.87 4.17
N PRO A 46 -27.34 3.60 3.70
CA PRO A 46 -27.27 5.05 3.50
C PRO A 46 -27.08 5.82 4.80
N LEU A 47 -27.61 5.32 5.92
CA LEU A 47 -27.45 5.94 7.23
C LEU A 47 -25.99 5.86 7.72
N LEU A 48 -25.37 4.69 7.60
CA LEU A 48 -23.96 4.51 7.97
C LEU A 48 -23.03 5.33 7.07
N ARG A 49 -23.36 5.44 5.78
CA ARG A 49 -22.64 6.34 4.87
C ARG A 49 -22.76 7.80 5.28
N ALA A 50 -23.97 8.25 5.62
CA ALA A 50 -24.19 9.62 6.05
C ALA A 50 -23.42 9.96 7.33
N LEU A 51 -23.47 9.06 8.33
CA LEU A 51 -22.71 9.21 9.57
C LEU A 51 -21.20 9.24 9.33
N GLY A 52 -20.68 8.30 8.56
CA GLY A 52 -19.25 8.25 8.21
C GLY A 52 -18.80 9.49 7.41
N SER A 53 -19.59 9.92 6.44
CA SER A 53 -19.31 11.16 5.68
C SER A 53 -19.37 12.41 6.57
N GLY A 54 -20.28 12.44 7.55
CA GLY A 54 -20.35 13.48 8.59
C GLY A 54 -19.08 13.49 9.45
N ALA A 55 -18.61 12.34 9.89
CA ALA A 55 -17.37 12.21 10.67
C ALA A 55 -16.14 12.67 9.87
N LEU A 56 -16.02 12.28 8.59
CA LEU A 56 -14.93 12.73 7.71
C LEU A 56 -14.96 14.24 7.48
N ARG A 57 -16.15 14.84 7.30
CA ARG A 57 -16.29 16.30 7.20
C ARG A 57 -15.90 17.00 8.49
N ALA A 58 -16.28 16.47 9.64
CA ALA A 58 -15.91 17.02 10.94
C ALA A 58 -14.40 16.90 11.20
N ALA A 59 -13.73 15.85 10.70
CA ALA A 59 -12.29 15.68 10.78
C ALA A 59 -11.50 16.58 9.81
N SER A 60 -12.14 17.04 8.72
CA SER A 60 -11.48 17.82 7.66
C SER A 60 -10.71 19.04 8.16
N PRO A 61 -11.23 19.91 9.05
CA PRO A 61 -10.47 21.04 9.58
C PRO A 61 -9.20 20.60 10.33
N VAL A 62 -9.27 19.51 11.06
CA VAL A 62 -8.14 18.96 11.81
C VAL A 62 -7.06 18.44 10.86
N VAL A 63 -7.43 17.65 9.85
CA VAL A 63 -6.49 17.15 8.83
C VAL A 63 -5.83 18.30 8.08
N ARG A 64 -6.60 19.32 7.69
CA ARG A 64 -6.06 20.50 7.01
C ARG A 64 -5.15 21.33 7.91
N ALA A 65 -5.47 21.46 9.19
CA ALA A 65 -4.65 22.18 10.16
C ALA A 65 -3.25 21.54 10.33
N MET A 66 -3.12 20.23 10.12
CA MET A 66 -1.82 19.54 10.14
C MET A 66 -0.94 19.86 8.93
N GLN A 67 -1.49 20.45 7.85
CA GLN A 67 -0.79 20.76 6.60
C GLN A 67 -0.09 19.56 5.95
N LEU A 68 -0.64 18.35 6.09
CA LEU A 68 -0.11 17.13 5.50
C LEU A 68 -0.11 17.13 3.96
N GLY A 69 -0.70 18.12 3.32
CA GLY A 69 -0.58 18.34 1.87
C GLY A 69 0.80 18.85 1.47
N ARG A 70 1.49 19.61 2.36
CA ARG A 70 2.86 20.10 2.16
C ARG A 70 3.82 19.19 2.93
N GLN A 71 4.37 18.21 2.25
CA GLN A 71 5.13 17.17 2.93
C GLN A 71 6.34 16.70 2.14
N ILE A 72 7.32 16.16 2.87
CA ILE A 72 8.42 15.36 2.35
C ILE A 72 8.16 13.94 2.80
N GLN A 73 7.97 13.03 1.85
CA GLN A 73 7.71 11.65 2.13
C GLN A 73 8.96 10.81 1.91
N LEU A 74 9.52 10.32 3.00
CA LEU A 74 10.67 9.42 3.02
C LEU A 74 10.25 8.02 2.55
N ASN A 75 11.14 7.32 1.88
CA ASN A 75 10.94 5.94 1.40
C ASN A 75 9.65 5.77 0.57
N ASN A 76 9.39 6.71 -0.35
CA ASN A 76 8.21 6.65 -1.21
C ASN A 76 8.55 6.09 -2.60
N TRP A 77 8.40 4.80 -2.77
CA TRP A 77 8.56 4.09 -4.04
C TRP A 77 7.39 4.31 -5.03
N LEU A 78 6.50 5.25 -4.71
CA LEU A 78 5.28 5.53 -5.50
C LEU A 78 4.34 4.32 -5.64
N VAL A 79 4.36 3.44 -4.68
CA VAL A 79 3.48 2.26 -4.60
C VAL A 79 2.61 2.30 -3.34
N SER A 80 1.55 1.49 -3.33
CA SER A 80 0.58 1.49 -2.23
C SER A 80 1.16 1.06 -0.89
N THR A 81 2.15 0.17 -0.90
CA THR A 81 2.84 -0.36 0.28
C THR A 81 4.35 -0.36 0.03
N ASN A 82 5.10 0.36 0.85
CA ASN A 82 6.55 0.41 0.80
C ASN A 82 7.14 -0.62 1.77
N ILE A 83 8.32 -1.17 1.45
CA ILE A 83 9.13 -1.95 2.37
C ILE A 83 10.12 -0.99 3.03
N LEU A 84 10.25 -1.07 4.35
CA LEU A 84 11.21 -0.25 5.09
C LEU A 84 12.57 -0.96 5.15
N PRO A 85 13.69 -0.24 4.96
CA PRO A 85 15.02 -0.75 5.26
C PRO A 85 15.12 -1.25 6.72
N PRO A 86 15.89 -2.31 6.99
CA PRO A 86 16.05 -2.90 8.32
C PRO A 86 17.06 -2.11 9.15
N VAL A 87 16.75 -0.86 9.45
CA VAL A 87 17.58 0.03 10.26
C VAL A 87 16.91 0.35 11.59
N GLY A 88 17.71 0.72 12.58
CA GLY A 88 17.22 1.14 13.89
C GLY A 88 16.42 2.47 13.85
N PRO A 89 15.68 2.77 14.93
CA PRO A 89 14.90 3.99 15.03
C PRO A 89 15.72 5.26 14.86
N GLU A 90 16.96 5.28 15.33
CA GLU A 90 17.86 6.43 15.29
C GLU A 90 18.11 6.89 13.85
N ALA A 91 18.35 5.93 12.93
CA ALA A 91 18.59 6.26 11.53
C ALA A 91 17.36 6.93 10.86
N TRP A 92 16.17 6.53 11.27
CA TRP A 92 14.95 7.17 10.81
C TRP A 92 14.75 8.55 11.43
N LEU A 93 15.06 8.74 12.72
CA LEU A 93 14.99 10.03 13.40
C LEU A 93 15.95 11.03 12.76
N ASP A 94 17.19 10.62 12.48
CA ASP A 94 18.19 11.43 11.76
C ASP A 94 17.67 11.84 10.37
N ALA A 95 17.02 10.89 9.65
CA ALA A 95 16.43 11.20 8.34
C ALA A 95 15.26 12.19 8.42
N PHE A 96 14.41 12.10 9.46
CA PHE A 96 13.36 13.07 9.73
C PHE A 96 13.93 14.45 10.05
N ASP A 97 14.98 14.52 10.88
CA ASP A 97 15.64 15.77 11.22
C ASP A 97 16.30 16.41 10.00
N ALA A 98 17.04 15.63 9.20
CA ALA A 98 17.65 16.11 7.95
C ALA A 98 16.59 16.61 6.94
N ALA A 99 15.46 15.94 6.83
CA ALA A 99 14.35 16.38 5.98
C ALA A 99 13.74 17.70 6.47
N SER A 100 13.59 17.88 7.80
CA SER A 100 13.10 19.08 8.42
C SER A 100 14.08 20.27 8.25
N ASP A 101 15.38 20.02 8.38
CA ASP A 101 16.43 21.05 8.23
C ASP A 101 16.50 21.53 6.78
N SER A 102 16.44 20.61 5.84
CA SER A 102 16.52 20.94 4.41
C SER A 102 15.26 21.65 3.90
N ASN A 103 14.10 21.43 4.50
CA ASN A 103 12.81 21.96 4.04
C ASN A 103 11.89 22.34 5.22
N PRO A 104 12.17 23.41 5.95
CA PRO A 104 11.48 23.76 7.22
C PRO A 104 9.99 24.04 7.09
N SER A 105 9.50 24.29 5.87
CA SER A 105 8.08 24.58 5.61
C SER A 105 7.25 23.35 5.22
N PHE A 106 7.86 22.16 5.20
CA PHE A 106 7.21 20.90 4.86
C PHE A 106 7.16 19.98 6.07
N VAL A 107 6.17 19.09 6.11
CA VAL A 107 6.05 18.05 7.15
C VAL A 107 6.73 16.79 6.64
N PRO A 108 7.80 16.32 7.29
CA PRO A 108 8.34 15.00 6.97
C PRO A 108 7.38 13.88 7.37
N VAL A 109 7.20 12.91 6.49
CA VAL A 109 6.30 11.78 6.72
C VAL A 109 6.93 10.45 6.24
N LEU A 110 6.53 9.36 6.89
CA LEU A 110 6.88 7.98 6.52
C LEU A 110 5.62 7.14 6.47
N ARG A 111 5.41 6.41 5.38
CA ARG A 111 4.28 5.50 5.18
C ARG A 111 4.67 4.05 5.37
N SER A 112 3.66 3.20 5.46
CA SER A 112 3.76 1.73 5.50
C SER A 112 4.42 1.16 6.77
N VAL A 113 4.55 1.96 7.81
CA VAL A 113 4.88 1.46 9.15
C VAL A 113 3.69 0.65 9.66
N ASN A 114 3.91 -0.55 10.20
CA ASN A 114 2.81 -1.40 10.68
C ASN A 114 3.19 -2.16 11.95
N ASP A 115 2.21 -2.51 12.76
CA ASP A 115 2.41 -3.17 14.05
C ASP A 115 2.83 -4.64 13.94
N ALA A 116 2.66 -5.27 12.78
CA ALA A 116 3.10 -6.65 12.57
C ALA A 116 4.63 -6.80 12.36
N ALA A 117 5.26 -5.80 11.74
CA ALA A 117 6.68 -5.89 11.38
C ALA A 117 7.55 -4.82 12.07
N HIS A 118 6.97 -3.73 12.58
CA HIS A 118 7.71 -2.54 13.01
C HIS A 118 7.38 -2.10 14.45
N GLY A 119 7.00 -3.03 15.34
CA GLY A 119 6.66 -2.72 16.73
C GLY A 119 7.69 -1.84 17.44
N PRO A 120 9.00 -2.24 17.50
CA PRO A 120 10.03 -1.43 18.15
C PRO A 120 10.20 -0.03 17.55
N LEU A 121 10.01 0.10 16.23
CA LEU A 121 10.08 1.39 15.55
C LEU A 121 8.90 2.30 15.93
N ILE A 122 7.70 1.73 16.02
CA ILE A 122 6.49 2.44 16.46
C ILE A 122 6.65 2.97 17.88
N GLU A 123 7.15 2.13 18.80
CA GLU A 123 7.40 2.51 20.19
C GLU A 123 8.45 3.63 20.31
N ALA A 124 9.51 3.57 19.51
CA ALA A 124 10.52 4.60 19.49
C ALA A 124 9.97 5.93 18.94
N PHE A 125 9.24 5.89 17.85
CA PHE A 125 8.62 7.08 17.27
C PHE A 125 7.61 7.75 18.22
N ASP A 126 6.82 6.95 18.95
CA ASP A 126 5.88 7.49 19.95
C ASP A 126 6.64 8.16 21.10
N ARG A 127 7.69 7.52 21.60
CA ARG A 127 8.56 8.06 22.68
C ARG A 127 9.22 9.38 22.31
N GLU A 128 9.67 9.48 21.05
CA GLU A 128 10.31 10.69 20.51
C GLU A 128 9.29 11.76 20.06
N GLY A 129 8.01 11.55 20.28
CA GLY A 129 6.94 12.51 20.04
C GLY A 129 6.54 12.70 18.58
N LEU A 130 6.86 11.74 17.71
CA LEU A 130 6.30 11.71 16.36
C LEU A 130 4.81 11.38 16.41
N THR A 131 4.08 11.86 15.41
CA THR A 131 2.63 11.64 15.35
C THR A 131 2.32 10.37 14.54
N LEU A 132 1.81 9.35 15.21
CA LEU A 132 1.39 8.08 14.61
C LEU A 132 -0.08 8.15 14.20
N LEU A 133 -0.37 8.07 12.93
CA LEU A 133 -1.72 8.15 12.36
C LEU A 133 -2.10 6.80 11.73
N PRO A 134 -3.00 6.02 12.34
CA PRO A 134 -3.57 4.84 11.68
C PRO A 134 -4.20 5.22 10.33
N VAL A 135 -3.83 4.48 9.26
CA VAL A 135 -4.33 4.74 7.91
C VAL A 135 -5.34 3.68 7.49
N ARG A 136 -4.98 2.41 7.69
CA ARG A 136 -5.80 1.29 7.20
C ARG A 136 -5.45 -0.02 7.91
N LYS A 137 -6.39 -0.95 7.87
CA LYS A 137 -6.18 -2.35 8.22
C LYS A 137 -5.54 -3.06 7.01
N ILE A 138 -4.36 -3.62 7.22
CA ILE A 138 -3.66 -4.46 6.25
C ILE A 138 -3.73 -5.92 6.68
N PHE A 139 -3.36 -6.81 5.76
CA PHE A 139 -3.30 -8.24 6.01
C PHE A 139 -1.91 -8.75 5.67
N PHE A 140 -1.37 -9.60 6.52
CA PHE A 140 -0.09 -10.22 6.31
C PHE A 140 -0.16 -11.74 6.49
N ARG A 141 0.83 -12.43 5.97
CA ARG A 141 0.97 -13.87 6.07
C ARG A 141 2.41 -14.26 6.31
N THR A 142 2.61 -15.23 7.19
CA THR A 142 3.89 -15.88 7.46
C THR A 142 3.79 -17.37 7.14
N TYR A 143 4.92 -18.04 6.99
CA TYR A 143 4.96 -19.45 6.62
C TYR A 143 5.89 -20.20 7.62
N PRO A 144 5.45 -20.43 8.87
CA PRO A 144 6.18 -21.25 9.83
C PRO A 144 6.28 -22.69 9.35
N GLU A 145 7.13 -23.51 9.99
CA GLU A 145 7.37 -24.89 9.58
C GLU A 145 6.10 -25.76 9.59
N ASP A 146 5.20 -25.50 10.55
CA ASP A 146 3.90 -26.18 10.68
C ASP A 146 2.79 -25.55 9.82
N TRP A 147 3.14 -24.62 8.89
CA TRP A 147 2.16 -23.99 8.04
C TRP A 147 1.45 -24.95 7.09
N HIS A 148 0.15 -24.89 7.07
CA HIS A 148 -0.70 -25.68 6.20
C HIS A 148 -1.59 -24.82 5.29
N ARG A 149 -1.85 -25.33 4.08
CA ARG A 149 -2.79 -24.70 3.16
C ARG A 149 -4.19 -24.73 3.71
N THR A 150 -4.86 -23.59 3.70
CA THR A 150 -6.31 -23.54 3.93
C THR A 150 -7.08 -24.22 2.79
N ARG A 151 -8.37 -24.42 2.97
CA ARG A 151 -9.24 -24.93 1.90
C ARG A 151 -9.23 -24.03 0.67
N ASP A 152 -9.23 -22.72 0.86
CA ASP A 152 -9.21 -21.73 -0.22
C ASP A 152 -7.87 -21.73 -0.95
N ASP A 153 -6.74 -21.86 -0.24
CA ASP A 153 -5.42 -22.04 -0.86
C ASP A 153 -5.39 -23.30 -1.77
N GLN A 154 -5.96 -24.40 -1.30
CA GLN A 154 -6.03 -25.64 -2.09
C GLN A 154 -6.85 -25.44 -3.36
N GLN A 155 -7.96 -24.71 -3.28
CA GLN A 155 -8.79 -24.39 -4.45
C GLN A 155 -8.03 -23.48 -5.44
N ASP A 156 -7.22 -22.55 -4.95
CA ASP A 156 -6.42 -21.65 -5.79
C ASP A 156 -5.29 -22.41 -6.50
N VAL A 157 -4.64 -23.35 -5.80
CA VAL A 157 -3.66 -24.26 -6.42
C VAL A 157 -4.32 -25.10 -7.51
N ARG A 158 -5.52 -25.67 -7.26
CA ARG A 158 -6.28 -26.41 -8.28
C ARG A 158 -6.70 -25.55 -9.46
N LEU A 159 -7.02 -24.25 -9.23
CA LEU A 159 -7.33 -23.32 -10.30
C LEU A 159 -6.12 -23.14 -11.23
N ARG A 160 -4.93 -22.94 -10.66
CA ARG A 160 -3.69 -22.82 -11.41
C ARG A 160 -3.30 -24.10 -12.14
N SER A 161 -3.48 -25.27 -11.54
CA SER A 161 -3.14 -26.55 -12.15
C SER A 161 -4.00 -26.91 -13.36
N LYS A 162 -5.14 -26.23 -13.60
CA LYS A 162 -5.95 -26.40 -14.81
C LYS A 162 -5.27 -25.93 -16.09
N GLY A 163 -4.19 -25.14 -15.96
CA GLY A 163 -3.31 -24.80 -17.06
C GLY A 163 -3.89 -23.88 -18.15
N ARG A 164 -4.99 -23.17 -17.88
CA ARG A 164 -5.59 -22.25 -18.86
C ARG A 164 -4.63 -21.12 -19.23
N PHE A 165 -3.99 -20.52 -18.22
CA PHE A 165 -3.10 -19.39 -18.41
C PHE A 165 -1.65 -19.82 -18.31
N PHE A 166 -0.76 -19.09 -18.97
CA PHE A 166 0.68 -19.25 -18.79
C PHE A 166 1.29 -17.94 -18.25
N GLU A 167 2.34 -18.10 -17.46
CA GLU A 167 3.04 -17.02 -16.78
C GLU A 167 4.30 -16.65 -17.56
N ARG A 168 4.57 -15.36 -17.73
CA ARG A 168 5.84 -14.84 -18.28
C ARG A 168 6.42 -13.81 -17.32
N ALA A 169 7.72 -13.91 -17.07
CA ALA A 169 8.45 -12.94 -16.25
C ALA A 169 8.62 -11.61 -16.99
N GLY A 170 8.56 -10.51 -16.25
CA GLY A 170 8.73 -9.16 -16.80
C GLY A 170 10.07 -8.91 -17.48
N THR A 171 11.10 -9.69 -17.14
CA THR A 171 12.40 -9.67 -17.84
C THR A 171 12.33 -10.09 -19.30
N THR A 172 11.23 -10.71 -19.73
CA THR A 172 10.97 -11.12 -21.12
C THR A 172 9.94 -10.23 -21.83
N PHE A 173 9.50 -9.15 -21.18
CA PHE A 173 8.51 -8.24 -21.74
C PHE A 173 9.12 -7.34 -22.82
N GLY A 174 8.34 -7.11 -23.88
CA GLY A 174 8.55 -6.00 -24.79
C GLY A 174 7.75 -4.76 -24.37
N GLU A 175 7.96 -3.65 -25.07
CA GLU A 175 7.28 -2.37 -24.79
C GLU A 175 5.75 -2.52 -24.73
N SER A 176 5.17 -3.26 -25.68
CA SER A 176 3.73 -3.52 -25.73
C SER A 176 3.21 -4.32 -24.51
N ASP A 177 4.03 -5.19 -23.91
CA ASP A 177 3.65 -5.93 -22.71
C ASP A 177 3.60 -4.99 -21.49
N PHE A 178 4.54 -4.04 -21.37
CA PHE A 178 4.52 -3.03 -20.30
C PHE A 178 3.31 -2.09 -20.43
N ASP A 179 2.97 -1.68 -21.65
CA ASP A 179 1.76 -0.87 -21.88
C ASP A 179 0.49 -1.65 -21.55
N GLN A 180 0.42 -2.93 -21.90
CA GLN A 180 -0.69 -3.79 -21.53
C GLN A 180 -0.78 -3.98 -20.02
N ALA A 181 0.33 -4.13 -19.30
CA ALA A 181 0.37 -4.19 -17.85
C ALA A 181 -0.20 -2.90 -17.21
N ALA A 182 0.18 -1.73 -17.73
CA ALA A 182 -0.35 -0.44 -17.28
C ALA A 182 -1.86 -0.32 -17.56
N ARG A 183 -2.33 -0.82 -18.71
CA ARG A 183 -3.74 -0.88 -19.05
C ARG A 183 -4.54 -1.76 -18.07
N LEU A 184 -4.07 -2.96 -17.78
CA LEU A 184 -4.73 -3.90 -16.85
C LEU A 184 -4.80 -3.34 -15.43
N TYR A 185 -3.74 -2.67 -14.98
CA TYR A 185 -3.75 -1.94 -13.72
C TYR A 185 -4.82 -0.83 -13.72
N ARG A 186 -4.89 -0.04 -14.81
CA ARG A 186 -5.86 1.05 -14.96
C ARG A 186 -7.30 0.54 -14.91
N MET A 187 -7.62 -0.54 -15.63
CA MET A 187 -8.96 -1.14 -15.64
C MET A 187 -9.43 -1.47 -14.22
N LEU A 188 -8.53 -2.02 -13.38
CA LEU A 188 -8.88 -2.39 -12.02
C LEU A 188 -8.90 -1.18 -11.07
N TYR A 189 -7.81 -0.42 -11.00
CA TYR A 189 -7.64 0.58 -9.93
C TYR A 189 -8.19 1.96 -10.28
N ILE A 190 -8.21 2.35 -11.55
CA ILE A 190 -8.65 3.69 -11.96
C ILE A 190 -10.11 3.67 -12.42
N GLU A 191 -10.47 2.74 -13.31
CA GLU A 191 -11.80 2.70 -13.91
C GLU A 191 -12.83 2.08 -12.96
N LYS A 192 -12.48 0.97 -12.29
CA LYS A 192 -13.37 0.28 -11.36
C LYS A 192 -13.38 0.90 -9.96
N TYR A 193 -12.24 1.40 -9.46
CA TYR A 193 -12.16 1.96 -8.11
C TYR A 193 -12.10 3.48 -8.11
N SER A 194 -10.92 4.11 -8.19
CA SER A 194 -10.80 5.55 -8.02
C SER A 194 -9.63 6.15 -8.78
N ARG A 195 -9.86 7.32 -9.39
CA ARG A 195 -8.80 8.14 -10.02
C ARG A 195 -7.76 8.68 -9.03
N LEU A 196 -8.00 8.56 -7.74
CA LEU A 196 -7.05 8.92 -6.68
C LEU A 196 -6.00 7.83 -6.45
N ASN A 197 -6.12 6.66 -7.07
CA ASN A 197 -5.06 5.67 -7.11
C ASN A 197 -3.90 6.14 -8.00
N PRO A 198 -2.68 5.60 -7.80
CA PRO A 198 -1.55 5.86 -8.69
C PRO A 198 -1.89 5.53 -10.15
N GLN A 199 -1.43 6.37 -11.07
CA GLN A 199 -1.64 6.16 -12.50
C GLN A 199 -0.29 5.88 -13.16
N TYR A 200 0.00 4.61 -13.36
CA TYR A 200 1.26 4.15 -13.94
C TYR A 200 1.20 4.11 -15.47
N THR A 201 2.35 4.36 -16.10
CA THR A 201 2.58 4.17 -17.55
C THR A 201 3.35 2.86 -17.80
N GLY A 202 3.36 2.36 -19.04
CA GLY A 202 4.20 1.22 -19.41
C GLY A 202 5.67 1.49 -19.10
N ARG A 203 6.18 2.69 -19.45
CA ARG A 203 7.55 3.09 -19.15
C ARG A 203 7.88 3.08 -17.65
N PHE A 204 6.92 3.44 -16.76
CA PHE A 204 7.13 3.34 -15.33
C PHE A 204 7.38 1.88 -14.92
N PHE A 205 6.59 0.94 -15.42
CA PHE A 205 6.76 -0.47 -15.11
C PHE A 205 8.06 -1.04 -15.69
N GLU A 206 8.45 -0.63 -16.88
CA GLU A 206 9.73 -0.99 -17.50
C GLU A 206 10.92 -0.54 -16.65
N GLU A 207 10.95 0.73 -16.25
CA GLU A 207 12.02 1.28 -15.40
C GLU A 207 12.06 0.62 -14.02
N PHE A 208 10.91 0.34 -13.43
CA PHE A 208 10.82 -0.37 -12.16
C PHE A 208 11.34 -1.80 -12.23
N GLN A 209 10.95 -2.55 -13.29
CA GLN A 209 11.44 -3.89 -13.56
C GLN A 209 12.96 -3.89 -13.75
N ASN A 210 13.49 -2.96 -14.53
CA ASN A 210 14.87 -3.01 -14.95
C ASN A 210 15.85 -2.39 -13.95
N ARG A 211 15.41 -1.48 -13.07
CA ARG A 211 16.30 -0.68 -12.21
C ARG A 211 16.01 -0.74 -10.72
N CYS A 212 14.80 -1.12 -10.32
CA CYS A 212 14.38 -1.00 -8.92
C CYS A 212 14.18 -2.34 -8.20
N GLY A 213 14.52 -3.46 -8.84
CA GLY A 213 14.28 -4.80 -8.27
C GLY A 213 12.80 -5.14 -8.12
N PHE A 214 11.95 -4.53 -8.96
CA PHE A 214 10.52 -4.81 -9.00
C PHE A 214 10.25 -5.94 -9.98
N GLU A 215 9.68 -7.03 -9.51
CA GLU A 215 9.42 -8.22 -10.32
C GLU A 215 8.00 -8.18 -10.90
N LEU A 216 7.89 -8.05 -12.22
CA LEU A 216 6.63 -8.20 -12.93
C LEU A 216 6.44 -9.64 -13.42
N THR A 217 5.20 -10.12 -13.35
CA THR A 217 4.76 -11.38 -13.96
C THR A 217 3.46 -11.13 -14.69
N GLY A 218 3.45 -11.42 -16.00
CA GLY A 218 2.25 -11.37 -16.84
C GLY A 218 1.56 -12.72 -16.90
N LEU A 219 0.24 -12.69 -16.88
CA LEU A 219 -0.64 -13.84 -17.09
C LEU A 219 -1.25 -13.75 -18.48
N PHE A 220 -0.97 -14.73 -19.34
CA PHE A 220 -1.36 -14.74 -20.76
C PHE A 220 -2.42 -15.81 -21.01
N ASP A 221 -3.39 -15.50 -21.84
CA ASP A 221 -4.50 -16.41 -22.18
C ASP A 221 -4.47 -16.83 -23.64
N PRO A 222 -4.19 -18.11 -23.94
CA PRO A 222 -4.25 -18.63 -25.31
C PRO A 222 -5.62 -18.45 -25.97
N GLU A 223 -6.73 -18.58 -25.20
CA GLU A 223 -8.09 -18.40 -25.72
C GLU A 223 -8.41 -16.93 -26.05
N CYS A 224 -7.59 -15.98 -25.58
CA CYS A 224 -7.67 -14.56 -25.92
C CYS A 224 -6.58 -14.13 -26.93
N GLY A 225 -6.17 -15.03 -27.82
CA GLY A 225 -5.12 -14.75 -28.83
C GLY A 225 -3.72 -14.61 -28.22
N GLY A 226 -3.46 -15.23 -27.08
CA GLY A 226 -2.16 -15.18 -26.42
C GLY A 226 -1.82 -13.81 -25.78
N ARG A 227 -2.80 -12.90 -25.62
CA ARG A 227 -2.57 -11.60 -24.99
C ARG A 227 -2.47 -11.68 -23.47
N MET A 228 -1.80 -10.73 -22.86
CA MET A 228 -1.75 -10.59 -21.42
C MET A 228 -3.14 -10.17 -20.89
N VAL A 229 -3.67 -10.94 -19.94
CA VAL A 229 -4.98 -10.74 -19.28
C VAL A 229 -4.85 -10.46 -17.79
N GLY A 230 -3.67 -10.61 -17.22
CA GLY A 230 -3.37 -10.29 -15.83
C GLY A 230 -1.92 -9.89 -15.65
N VAL A 231 -1.64 -9.10 -14.64
CA VAL A 231 -0.29 -8.70 -14.24
C VAL A 231 -0.18 -8.66 -12.72
N LEU A 232 0.93 -9.17 -12.21
CA LEU A 232 1.37 -9.09 -10.82
C LEU A 232 2.71 -8.35 -10.81
N GLY A 233 2.84 -7.38 -9.91
CA GLY A 233 4.12 -6.71 -9.68
C GLY A 233 4.46 -6.72 -8.18
N GLN A 234 5.68 -7.13 -7.86
CA GLN A 234 6.13 -7.41 -6.50
C GLN A 234 7.48 -6.76 -6.20
N PHE A 235 7.65 -6.33 -4.95
CA PHE A 235 8.96 -6.12 -4.35
C PHE A 235 9.26 -7.26 -3.38
N ASP A 236 10.47 -7.81 -3.43
CA ASP A 236 11.02 -8.76 -2.46
C ASP A 236 12.31 -8.16 -1.88
N GLN A 237 12.19 -7.53 -0.74
CA GLN A 237 13.30 -6.83 -0.09
C GLN A 237 13.27 -7.08 1.43
N HIS A 238 14.44 -7.18 2.03
CA HIS A 238 14.57 -7.23 3.49
C HIS A 238 13.70 -8.29 4.18
N GLY A 239 13.55 -9.47 3.58
CA GLY A 239 12.73 -10.54 4.14
C GLY A 239 11.21 -10.36 3.98
N THR A 240 10.78 -9.28 3.35
CA THR A 240 9.37 -8.94 3.12
C THR A 240 9.05 -8.94 1.63
N ILE A 241 7.90 -9.48 1.27
CA ILE A 241 7.33 -9.37 -0.08
C ILE A 241 6.03 -8.58 -0.03
N VAL A 242 5.88 -7.64 -0.96
CA VAL A 242 4.65 -6.87 -1.18
C VAL A 242 4.25 -6.95 -2.64
N SER A 243 2.94 -6.93 -2.92
CA SER A 243 2.40 -6.97 -4.29
C SER A 243 1.55 -5.73 -4.56
N PRO A 244 2.18 -4.54 -4.72
CA PRO A 244 1.45 -3.29 -4.89
C PRO A 244 0.78 -3.15 -6.25
N VAL A 245 1.15 -3.98 -7.21
CA VAL A 245 0.55 -4.00 -8.54
C VAL A 245 -0.13 -5.35 -8.78
N VAL A 246 -1.45 -5.30 -8.88
CA VAL A 246 -2.30 -6.39 -9.34
C VAL A 246 -3.22 -5.79 -10.39
N GLY A 247 -3.17 -6.24 -11.61
CA GLY A 247 -4.05 -5.78 -12.69
C GLY A 247 -4.61 -6.97 -13.45
N TYR A 248 -5.84 -6.88 -13.89
CA TYR A 248 -6.42 -7.92 -14.74
C TYR A 248 -7.53 -7.34 -15.60
N ASP A 249 -7.83 -8.03 -16.69
CA ASP A 249 -8.90 -7.68 -17.61
C ASP A 249 -10.26 -7.85 -16.92
N THR A 250 -10.90 -6.73 -16.57
CA THR A 250 -12.18 -6.70 -15.85
C THR A 250 -13.38 -7.01 -16.74
N ASP A 251 -13.20 -7.06 -18.06
CA ASP A 251 -14.23 -7.41 -19.04
C ASP A 251 -14.37 -8.93 -19.19
N LEU A 252 -13.37 -9.68 -18.75
CA LEU A 252 -13.41 -11.12 -18.74
C LEU A 252 -14.28 -11.68 -17.61
N PRO A 253 -14.95 -12.83 -17.82
CA PRO A 253 -15.83 -13.41 -16.81
C PRO A 253 -15.12 -13.69 -15.49
N GLN A 254 -15.70 -13.26 -14.38
CA GLN A 254 -15.16 -13.44 -13.02
C GLN A 254 -14.88 -14.91 -12.67
N LYS A 255 -15.66 -15.88 -13.28
CA LYS A 255 -15.46 -17.32 -13.10
C LYS A 255 -14.08 -17.83 -13.53
N LEU A 256 -13.35 -17.08 -14.36
CA LEU A 256 -11.96 -17.38 -14.74
C LEU A 256 -10.99 -17.25 -13.58
N GLY A 257 -11.33 -16.46 -12.55
CA GLY A 257 -10.57 -16.38 -11.32
C GLY A 257 -9.23 -15.67 -11.46
N LEU A 258 -9.09 -14.70 -12.37
CA LEU A 258 -7.83 -13.98 -12.61
C LEU A 258 -7.22 -13.40 -11.33
N TYR A 259 -8.03 -12.72 -10.52
CA TYR A 259 -7.57 -12.19 -9.23
C TYR A 259 -7.04 -13.30 -8.30
N ARG A 260 -7.78 -14.41 -8.20
CA ARG A 260 -7.36 -15.58 -7.39
C ARG A 260 -6.06 -16.18 -7.88
N TRP A 261 -5.88 -16.26 -9.22
CA TRP A 261 -4.64 -16.75 -9.82
C TRP A 261 -3.45 -15.86 -9.41
N LEU A 262 -3.56 -14.54 -9.62
CA LEU A 262 -2.49 -13.58 -9.30
C LEU A 262 -2.13 -13.57 -7.82
N VAL A 263 -3.13 -13.62 -6.91
CA VAL A 263 -2.87 -13.70 -5.47
C VAL A 263 -2.23 -15.03 -5.09
N SER A 264 -2.68 -16.16 -5.68
CA SER A 264 -2.06 -17.46 -5.46
C SER A 264 -0.61 -17.53 -5.96
N LEU A 265 -0.30 -16.84 -7.05
CA LEU A 265 1.07 -16.70 -7.54
C LEU A 265 1.92 -15.92 -6.54
N SER A 266 1.43 -14.77 -6.07
CA SER A 266 2.10 -13.97 -5.03
C SER A 266 2.36 -14.78 -3.77
N ASP A 267 1.37 -15.52 -3.29
CA ASP A 267 1.49 -16.38 -2.10
C ASP A 267 2.53 -17.49 -2.30
N ALA A 268 2.51 -18.14 -3.46
CA ALA A 268 3.47 -19.19 -3.78
C ALA A 268 4.91 -18.67 -3.80
N THR A 269 5.14 -17.47 -4.35
CA THR A 269 6.44 -16.81 -4.36
C THR A 269 6.91 -16.48 -2.95
N ALA A 270 6.05 -15.85 -2.13
CA ALA A 270 6.39 -15.50 -0.76
C ALA A 270 6.72 -16.75 0.08
N ARG A 271 5.94 -17.82 -0.05
CA ARG A 271 6.16 -19.08 0.65
C ARG A 271 7.45 -19.77 0.21
N SER A 272 7.72 -19.85 -1.09
CA SER A 272 8.95 -20.50 -1.59
C SER A 272 10.23 -19.79 -1.16
N ARG A 273 10.15 -18.49 -0.94
CA ARG A 273 11.26 -17.64 -0.48
C ARG A 273 11.28 -17.43 1.04
N GLN A 274 10.34 -18.02 1.78
CA GLN A 274 10.20 -17.85 3.24
C GLN A 274 10.08 -16.37 3.65
N ARG A 275 9.25 -15.59 2.94
CA ARG A 275 9.08 -14.15 3.18
C ARG A 275 7.89 -13.84 4.06
N PHE A 276 7.98 -12.76 4.83
CA PHE A 276 6.81 -12.08 5.38
C PHE A 276 6.02 -11.46 4.21
N ALA A 277 4.82 -11.96 3.96
CA ALA A 277 3.98 -11.48 2.86
C ALA A 277 3.02 -10.39 3.36
N ASN A 278 3.22 -9.15 2.95
CA ASN A 278 2.26 -8.07 3.21
C ASN A 278 1.29 -7.95 2.03
N TRP A 279 0.07 -8.40 2.24
CA TRP A 279 -1.00 -8.37 1.25
C TRP A 279 -1.78 -7.07 1.20
N SER A 280 -1.30 -6.02 1.92
CA SER A 280 -1.92 -4.69 1.94
C SER A 280 -3.38 -4.70 2.42
N ALA A 281 -4.13 -3.63 2.19
CA ALA A 281 -5.53 -3.48 2.58
C ALA A 281 -6.51 -4.10 1.56
N GLY A 282 -7.81 -4.10 1.88
CA GLY A 282 -8.89 -4.56 1.01
C GLY A 282 -9.06 -6.08 0.96
N ALA A 283 -10.19 -6.52 0.38
CA ALA A 283 -10.56 -7.93 0.21
C ALA A 283 -10.42 -8.77 1.51
N GLU A 284 -10.84 -8.21 2.64
CA GLU A 284 -10.63 -8.78 3.98
C GLU A 284 -11.04 -10.24 4.10
N GLN A 285 -12.30 -10.56 3.79
CA GLN A 285 -12.79 -11.93 3.91
C GLN A 285 -12.00 -12.92 3.03
N PHE A 286 -11.64 -12.50 1.82
CA PHE A 286 -10.80 -13.28 0.92
C PHE A 286 -9.43 -13.62 1.54
N LYS A 287 -8.81 -12.65 2.19
CA LYS A 287 -7.50 -12.79 2.82
C LYS A 287 -7.57 -13.61 4.11
N ARG A 288 -8.58 -13.36 4.95
CA ARG A 288 -8.83 -14.16 6.17
C ARG A 288 -9.08 -15.63 5.86
N ASN A 289 -9.85 -15.95 4.82
CA ASN A 289 -10.09 -17.34 4.39
C ASN A 289 -8.79 -18.06 4.01
N ARG A 290 -7.73 -17.32 3.67
CA ARG A 290 -6.38 -17.83 3.36
C ARG A 290 -5.42 -17.74 4.54
N GLY A 291 -5.93 -17.50 5.75
CA GLY A 291 -5.14 -17.47 6.98
C GLY A 291 -4.29 -16.20 7.15
N ALA A 292 -4.55 -15.15 6.37
CA ALA A 292 -3.87 -13.88 6.58
C ALA A 292 -4.36 -13.20 7.87
N GLN A 293 -3.41 -12.64 8.62
CA GLN A 293 -3.65 -11.96 9.88
C GLN A 293 -3.77 -10.44 9.66
N PRO A 294 -4.67 -9.75 10.38
CA PRO A 294 -4.80 -8.31 10.29
C PRO A 294 -3.71 -7.59 11.08
N ALA A 295 -3.33 -6.40 10.59
CA ALA A 295 -2.45 -5.46 11.28
C ALA A 295 -2.87 -4.02 10.94
N ILE A 296 -2.46 -3.04 11.74
CA ILE A 296 -2.68 -1.63 11.45
C ILE A 296 -1.45 -1.05 10.78
N GLU A 297 -1.67 -0.38 9.65
CA GLU A 297 -0.66 0.43 8.98
C GLU A 297 -0.79 1.89 9.39
N TYR A 298 0.35 2.53 9.65
CA TYR A 298 0.46 3.91 10.11
C TYR A 298 1.15 4.79 9.07
N LEU A 299 0.70 6.03 9.00
CA LEU A 299 1.48 7.18 8.58
C LEU A 299 2.15 7.77 9.81
N VAL A 300 3.46 7.94 9.77
CA VAL A 300 4.23 8.68 10.78
C VAL A 300 4.47 10.08 10.24
N ALA A 301 4.12 11.11 11.01
CA ALA A 301 4.34 12.51 10.66
C ALA A 301 5.21 13.17 11.73
N ASP A 302 6.29 13.80 11.32
CA ASP A 302 7.12 14.60 12.22
C ASP A 302 6.54 16.02 12.36
N LEU A 303 5.85 16.25 13.45
CA LEU A 303 5.30 17.54 13.83
C LEU A 303 6.10 18.21 14.97
N ARG A 304 7.25 17.66 15.40
CA ARG A 304 8.02 18.17 16.53
C ARG A 304 8.39 19.65 16.36
N ARG A 305 8.75 20.05 15.14
CA ARG A 305 9.10 21.43 14.78
C ARG A 305 7.93 22.27 14.24
N ALA A 306 6.73 21.67 14.15
CA ALA A 306 5.54 22.35 13.65
C ALA A 306 4.94 23.32 14.68
N ARG A 307 4.04 24.20 14.21
CA ARG A 307 3.31 25.14 15.09
C ARG A 307 2.46 24.36 16.11
N SER A 308 2.23 24.98 17.29
CA SER A 308 1.45 24.35 18.38
C SER A 308 0.06 23.92 17.92
N SER A 309 -0.59 24.66 17.02
CA SER A 309 -1.87 24.31 16.44
C SER A 309 -1.81 23.03 15.59
N GLN A 310 -0.75 22.84 14.81
CA GLN A 310 -0.52 21.63 14.02
C GLN A 310 -0.26 20.41 14.91
N ARG A 311 0.58 20.56 15.94
CA ARG A 311 0.84 19.49 16.92
C ARG A 311 -0.43 19.06 17.66
N ARG A 312 -1.24 20.04 18.11
CA ARG A 312 -2.54 19.76 18.75
C ARG A 312 -3.50 19.02 17.82
N ALA A 313 -3.60 19.47 16.56
CA ALA A 313 -4.41 18.81 15.54
C ALA A 313 -3.94 17.36 15.32
N GLY A 314 -2.63 17.14 15.20
CA GLY A 314 -2.03 15.81 15.08
C GLY A 314 -2.37 14.89 16.25
N SER A 315 -2.21 15.38 17.48
CA SER A 315 -2.53 14.62 18.71
C SER A 315 -4.02 14.25 18.79
N ILE A 316 -4.91 15.17 18.43
CA ILE A 316 -6.37 14.90 18.42
C ILE A 316 -6.69 13.83 17.36
N LEU A 317 -6.22 14.01 16.13
CA LEU A 317 -6.47 13.07 15.04
C LEU A 317 -5.91 11.69 15.35
N SER A 318 -4.67 11.62 15.84
CA SER A 318 -4.03 10.36 16.24
C SER A 318 -4.90 9.59 17.26
N ARG A 319 -5.33 10.24 18.33
CA ARG A 319 -6.17 9.60 19.37
C ARG A 319 -7.50 9.07 18.78
N VAL A 320 -8.18 9.87 17.97
CA VAL A 320 -9.44 9.48 17.34
C VAL A 320 -9.24 8.28 16.41
N LEU A 321 -8.21 8.32 15.55
CA LEU A 321 -7.91 7.23 14.63
C LEU A 321 -7.45 5.96 15.34
N GLN A 322 -6.68 6.06 16.43
CA GLN A 322 -6.28 4.90 17.25
C GLN A 322 -7.47 4.21 17.90
N LEU A 323 -8.45 4.97 18.42
CA LEU A 323 -9.67 4.40 18.95
C LEU A 323 -10.48 3.68 17.87
N ALA A 324 -10.62 4.30 16.69
CA ALA A 324 -11.30 3.69 15.54
C ALA A 324 -10.58 2.43 15.05
N ALA A 325 -9.24 2.45 14.95
CA ALA A 325 -8.44 1.30 14.55
C ALA A 325 -8.58 0.13 15.52
N ARG A 326 -8.53 0.38 16.82
CA ARG A 326 -8.75 -0.65 17.85
C ARG A 326 -10.15 -1.28 17.75
N ALA A 327 -11.18 -0.48 17.47
CA ALA A 327 -12.53 -0.99 17.23
C ALA A 327 -12.60 -1.87 15.96
N ALA A 328 -11.98 -1.43 14.86
CA ALA A 328 -11.93 -2.17 13.62
C ALA A 328 -11.14 -3.48 13.67
N MET A 329 -10.16 -3.61 14.59
CA MET A 329 -9.40 -4.85 14.80
C MET A 329 -10.18 -5.90 15.58
N ARG A 330 -11.22 -5.51 16.31
CA ARG A 330 -12.07 -6.44 17.08
C ARG A 330 -13.20 -7.07 16.25
N LEU A 331 -13.48 -6.49 15.10
CA LEU A 331 -14.45 -6.98 14.12
C LEU A 331 -13.77 -7.90 13.10
#